data_9dd25bc8ecac2b5f23dfdf717c7be185
#
_entry.id   9dd25bc8ecac2b5f23dfdf717c7be185
#
_cell.length_a   1.000
_cell.length_b   1.000
_cell.length_c   1.000
_cell.angle_alpha   90.00
_cell.angle_beta   90.00
_cell.angle_gamma   90.00
#
_symmetry.space_group_name_H-M   'P 1'
#
loop_
_entity.id
_entity.type
_entity.pdbx_description
1 polymer ?
#
loop_
_entity_poly.entity_id
_entity_poly.type
_entity_poly.pdbx_seq_one_letter_code
_entity_poly.pdbx_strand_id
1 'polypeptide(L)'
;MTAFPRRRGLTRRRFLALAATGLAGAGLADILWLEPHGVRVEQLALTTGQGGKTVRIVQVSDLHLDQFDGYFVKIAQLVADLTPDLIVLTGDYLEEERNIRAVLDFLRRLKAPHGVYAVQGNWEYWSRLEGENLRRHFHGAGVRLLINERADLAINGQQLTILGLDYPSASDQLRQLQEHADPARFNLLLSHVPAFAHEYLDRHIGLILCGHTHGGQVRLPLLPPLYLPRFSGRFVSGLYQVGPHSVPLYVNRGIGTSVLPVRLACRPEITVIELTGRNS
;
A
#
# COMPACT_ATOMS: atom_id res chain seq x y z
N MET A 1 67.80 25.25 -11.59
CA MET A 1 66.76 25.53 -10.58
C MET A 1 65.42 25.40 -11.27
N THR A 2 64.79 24.28 -11.10
CA THR A 2 63.43 24.00 -11.69
C THR A 2 62.36 24.50 -10.71
N ALA A 3 61.59 25.51 -11.11
CA ALA A 3 60.49 26.05 -10.31
C ALA A 3 59.34 25.04 -10.25
N PHE A 4 58.96 24.55 -9.08
CA PHE A 4 57.79 23.71 -8.86
C PHE A 4 56.50 24.55 -9.15
N PRO A 5 55.55 24.01 -9.93
CA PRO A 5 54.29 24.74 -10.21
C PRO A 5 53.51 24.86 -8.88
N ARG A 6 53.16 26.08 -8.48
CA ARG A 6 52.26 26.37 -7.36
C ARG A 6 50.89 25.74 -7.64
N ARG A 7 50.51 24.73 -6.86
CA ARG A 7 49.16 24.20 -6.86
C ARG A 7 48.16 25.34 -6.52
N ARG A 8 47.34 25.73 -7.48
CA ARG A 8 46.25 26.69 -7.26
C ARG A 8 45.28 26.04 -6.29
N GLY A 9 45.26 26.46 -5.03
CA GLY A 9 44.30 26.03 -4.02
C GLY A 9 42.87 26.42 -4.44
N LEU A 10 41.90 25.62 -4.02
CA LEU A 10 40.48 25.89 -4.27
C LEU A 10 40.10 27.21 -3.59
N THR A 11 39.54 28.18 -4.31
CA THR A 11 39.05 29.42 -3.68
C THR A 11 37.76 29.12 -2.91
N ARG A 12 37.53 29.84 -1.80
CA ARG A 12 36.32 29.70 -0.96
C ARG A 12 35.03 29.71 -1.80
N ARG A 13 34.94 30.59 -2.80
CA ARG A 13 33.80 30.69 -3.72
C ARG A 13 33.61 29.40 -4.54
N ARG A 14 34.69 28.85 -5.09
CA ARG A 14 34.65 27.59 -5.87
C ARG A 14 34.31 26.40 -4.96
N PHE A 15 34.82 26.36 -3.74
CA PHE A 15 34.47 25.34 -2.77
C PHE A 15 32.98 25.38 -2.44
N LEU A 16 32.43 26.55 -2.12
CA LEU A 16 30.99 26.71 -1.82
C LEU A 16 30.11 26.37 -3.04
N ALA A 17 30.50 26.74 -4.26
CA ALA A 17 29.77 26.37 -5.46
C ALA A 17 29.78 24.86 -5.69
N LEU A 18 30.93 24.18 -5.54
CA LEU A 18 31.02 22.73 -5.67
C LEU A 18 30.22 22.01 -4.58
N ALA A 19 30.26 22.50 -3.33
CA ALA A 19 29.48 21.96 -2.23
C ALA A 19 27.96 22.10 -2.50
N ALA A 20 27.52 23.27 -2.96
CA ALA A 20 26.12 23.48 -3.31
C ALA A 20 25.65 22.59 -4.48
N THR A 21 26.48 22.45 -5.54
CA THR A 21 26.18 21.55 -6.65
C THR A 21 26.15 20.10 -6.21
N GLY A 22 27.09 19.68 -5.34
CA GLY A 22 27.11 18.32 -4.78
C GLY A 22 25.88 18.01 -3.92
N LEU A 23 25.46 18.95 -3.08
CA LEU A 23 24.24 18.80 -2.26
C LEU A 23 22.96 18.75 -3.12
N ALA A 24 22.87 19.60 -4.17
CA ALA A 24 21.76 19.56 -5.10
C ALA A 24 21.70 18.23 -5.88
N GLY A 25 22.88 17.75 -6.36
CA GLY A 25 22.99 16.45 -7.04
C GLY A 25 22.62 15.27 -6.12
N ALA A 26 23.07 15.29 -4.86
CA ALA A 26 22.72 14.27 -3.87
C ALA A 26 21.20 14.29 -3.55
N GLY A 27 20.62 15.48 -3.40
CA GLY A 27 19.18 15.63 -3.20
C GLY A 27 18.35 15.10 -4.37
N LEU A 28 18.78 15.37 -5.61
CA LEU A 28 18.12 14.82 -6.81
C LEU A 28 18.24 13.29 -6.87
N ALA A 29 19.42 12.74 -6.56
CA ALA A 29 19.61 11.30 -6.53
C ALA A 29 18.75 10.62 -5.45
N ASP A 30 18.56 11.26 -4.29
CA ASP A 30 17.68 10.77 -3.25
C ASP A 30 16.22 10.71 -3.73
N ILE A 31 15.70 11.80 -4.27
CA ILE A 31 14.30 11.95 -4.74
C ILE A 31 13.97 10.97 -5.88
N LEU A 32 14.92 10.79 -6.81
CA LEU A 32 14.72 10.00 -8.03
C LEU A 32 15.02 8.52 -7.86
N TRP A 33 15.91 8.15 -6.92
CA TRP A 33 16.44 6.79 -6.83
C TRP A 33 16.40 6.18 -5.43
N LEU A 34 16.95 6.86 -4.43
CA LEU A 34 17.09 6.25 -3.12
C LEU A 34 15.75 6.15 -2.40
N GLU A 35 14.98 7.22 -2.41
CA GLU A 35 13.71 7.25 -1.71
C GLU A 35 12.63 6.38 -2.36
N PRO A 36 12.42 6.40 -3.71
CA PRO A 36 11.46 5.53 -4.37
C PRO A 36 11.75 4.03 -4.21
N HIS A 37 13.01 3.65 -4.00
CA HIS A 37 13.41 2.25 -3.80
C HIS A 37 13.67 1.88 -2.32
N GLY A 38 13.54 2.85 -1.42
CA GLY A 38 13.79 2.70 0.02
C GLY A 38 12.57 2.21 0.79
N VAL A 39 12.04 1.03 0.47
CA VAL A 39 10.85 0.46 1.10
C VAL A 39 11.00 0.35 2.60
N ARG A 40 9.96 0.74 3.35
CA ARG A 40 9.84 0.54 4.79
C ARG A 40 8.80 -0.53 5.09
N VAL A 41 9.07 -1.30 6.12
CA VAL A 41 8.09 -2.20 6.73
C VAL A 41 7.51 -1.49 7.95
N GLU A 42 6.23 -1.18 7.89
CA GLU A 42 5.47 -0.59 9.01
C GLU A 42 4.71 -1.70 9.72
N GLN A 43 4.52 -1.55 11.03
CA GLN A 43 3.84 -2.54 11.85
C GLN A 43 2.60 -1.95 12.49
N LEU A 44 1.51 -2.69 12.44
CA LEU A 44 0.23 -2.37 13.08
C LEU A 44 -0.21 -3.57 13.92
N ALA A 45 -0.35 -3.39 15.22
CA ALA A 45 -0.86 -4.42 16.12
C ALA A 45 -2.28 -4.10 16.60
N LEU A 46 -3.17 -5.06 16.49
CA LEU A 46 -4.56 -4.94 16.93
C LEU A 46 -4.98 -6.21 17.69
N THR A 47 -5.89 -6.05 18.65
CA THR A 47 -6.48 -7.16 19.37
C THR A 47 -7.87 -7.45 18.81
N THR A 48 -8.12 -8.71 18.42
CA THR A 48 -9.41 -9.13 17.84
C THR A 48 -10.47 -9.44 18.89
N GLY A 49 -10.09 -9.62 20.15
CA GLY A 49 -10.98 -10.08 21.21
C GLY A 49 -11.34 -11.57 21.17
N GLN A 50 -10.92 -12.29 20.11
CA GLN A 50 -11.11 -13.74 19.98
C GLN A 50 -9.99 -14.53 20.66
N GLY A 51 -10.21 -15.82 20.94
CA GLY A 51 -9.13 -16.75 21.26
C GLY A 51 -8.29 -17.07 20.02
N GLY A 52 -7.12 -17.69 20.21
CA GLY A 52 -6.27 -18.13 19.13
C GLY A 52 -4.90 -17.46 19.11
N LYS A 53 -4.02 -17.94 18.21
CA LYS A 53 -2.68 -17.38 18.02
C LYS A 53 -2.73 -16.15 17.12
N THR A 54 -1.69 -15.34 17.16
CA THR A 54 -1.54 -14.17 16.28
C THR A 54 -1.69 -14.56 14.81
N VAL A 55 -2.43 -13.74 14.06
CA VAL A 55 -2.54 -13.81 12.61
C VAL A 55 -1.75 -12.66 12.02
N ARG A 56 -0.80 -12.98 11.15
CA ARG A 56 0.03 -11.99 10.45
C ARG A 56 -0.48 -11.75 9.04
N ILE A 57 -0.95 -10.54 8.79
CA ILE A 57 -1.42 -10.09 7.49
C ILE A 57 -0.38 -9.13 6.91
N VAL A 58 -0.02 -9.29 5.65
CA VAL A 58 0.83 -8.33 4.94
C VAL A 58 -0.01 -7.59 3.90
N GLN A 59 -0.05 -6.26 4.01
CA GLN A 59 -0.67 -5.37 3.03
C GLN A 59 0.38 -4.84 2.06
N VAL A 60 0.07 -4.93 0.77
CA VAL A 60 0.80 -4.30 -0.33
C VAL A 60 -0.20 -3.50 -1.16
N SER A 61 0.15 -2.32 -1.64
CA SER A 61 -0.75 -1.41 -2.34
C SER A 61 -0.02 -0.60 -3.40
N ASP A 62 -0.78 -0.10 -4.38
CA ASP A 62 -0.32 0.93 -5.33
C ASP A 62 1.02 0.54 -5.97
N LEU A 63 1.02 -0.57 -6.71
CA LEU A 63 2.22 -1.09 -7.35
C LEU A 63 2.64 -0.22 -8.53
N HIS A 64 1.68 0.27 -9.34
CA HIS A 64 1.94 1.01 -10.58
C HIS A 64 3.06 0.36 -11.41
N LEU A 65 2.94 -0.94 -11.62
CA LEU A 65 4.02 -1.77 -12.11
C LEU A 65 4.04 -1.73 -13.64
N ASP A 66 5.08 -1.12 -14.21
CA ASP A 66 5.32 -1.10 -15.65
C ASP A 66 6.10 -2.33 -16.11
N GLN A 67 7.12 -2.71 -15.35
CA GLN A 67 8.00 -3.83 -15.64
C GLN A 67 8.32 -4.61 -14.37
N PHE A 68 8.33 -5.93 -14.48
CA PHE A 68 8.76 -6.78 -13.39
C PHE A 68 10.29 -6.87 -13.35
N ASP A 69 10.91 -5.95 -12.64
CA ASP A 69 12.36 -5.76 -12.54
C ASP A 69 12.95 -6.28 -11.21
N GLY A 70 14.24 -6.00 -10.99
CA GLY A 70 14.95 -6.36 -9.78
C GLY A 70 14.41 -5.71 -8.51
N TYR A 71 13.76 -4.54 -8.60
CA TYR A 71 13.10 -3.90 -7.47
C TYR A 71 11.88 -4.71 -7.00
N PHE A 72 10.99 -5.06 -7.91
CA PHE A 72 9.80 -5.86 -7.58
C PHE A 72 10.15 -7.31 -7.19
N VAL A 73 11.25 -7.87 -7.70
CA VAL A 73 11.78 -9.15 -7.19
C VAL A 73 12.16 -9.03 -5.72
N LYS A 74 12.84 -7.95 -5.31
CA LYS A 74 13.19 -7.70 -3.90
C LYS A 74 11.95 -7.45 -3.03
N ILE A 75 10.93 -6.75 -3.55
CA ILE A 75 9.66 -6.57 -2.85
C ILE A 75 8.98 -7.91 -2.58
N ALA A 76 8.86 -8.77 -3.60
CA ALA A 76 8.26 -10.09 -3.43
C ALA A 76 9.04 -10.95 -2.42
N GLN A 77 10.37 -10.89 -2.44
CA GLN A 77 11.21 -11.57 -1.45
C GLN A 77 10.99 -11.01 -0.04
N LEU A 78 10.95 -9.68 0.10
CA LEU A 78 10.70 -9.04 1.39
C LEU A 78 9.34 -9.44 1.96
N VAL A 79 8.28 -9.50 1.12
CA VAL A 79 6.96 -10.01 1.54
C VAL A 79 7.05 -11.46 2.01
N ALA A 80 7.80 -12.32 1.31
CA ALA A 80 7.99 -13.72 1.70
C ALA A 80 8.75 -13.86 3.03
N ASP A 81 9.79 -13.04 3.25
CA ASP A 81 10.60 -13.03 4.48
C ASP A 81 9.80 -12.59 5.71
N LEU A 82 8.72 -11.82 5.51
CA LEU A 82 7.79 -11.44 6.57
C LEU A 82 6.89 -12.59 7.03
N THR A 83 6.93 -13.74 6.37
CA THR A 83 6.17 -14.95 6.71
C THR A 83 4.69 -14.69 6.98
N PRO A 84 3.93 -14.10 6.02
CA PRO A 84 2.52 -13.80 6.20
C PRO A 84 1.66 -15.05 6.29
N ASP A 85 0.65 -15.05 7.16
CA ASP A 85 -0.45 -16.02 7.13
C ASP A 85 -1.40 -15.70 5.96
N LEU A 86 -1.55 -14.40 5.66
CA LEU A 86 -2.45 -13.83 4.67
C LEU A 86 -1.81 -12.61 4.00
N ILE A 87 -2.01 -12.46 2.69
CA ILE A 87 -1.61 -11.25 1.96
C ILE A 87 -2.86 -10.54 1.44
N VAL A 88 -2.91 -9.22 1.58
CA VAL A 88 -3.97 -8.37 1.04
C VAL A 88 -3.41 -7.27 0.15
N LEU A 89 -4.08 -7.04 -0.97
CA LEU A 89 -3.67 -6.09 -1.99
C LEU A 89 -4.77 -5.04 -2.18
N THR A 90 -4.43 -3.76 -2.02
CA THR A 90 -5.41 -2.68 -1.97
C THR A 90 -5.43 -1.77 -3.21
N GLY A 91 -5.29 -2.38 -4.42
CA GLY A 91 -5.54 -1.72 -5.70
C GLY A 91 -4.33 -1.03 -6.34
N ASP A 92 -4.57 -0.47 -7.51
CA ASP A 92 -3.61 0.26 -8.37
C ASP A 92 -2.37 -0.57 -8.72
N TYR A 93 -2.59 -1.67 -9.46
CA TYR A 93 -1.53 -2.61 -9.83
C TYR A 93 -0.73 -2.18 -11.05
N LEU A 94 -1.39 -1.51 -12.01
CA LEU A 94 -0.82 -1.07 -13.29
C LEU A 94 -1.44 0.25 -13.74
N GLU A 95 -0.77 0.97 -14.63
CA GLU A 95 -1.30 2.19 -15.24
C GLU A 95 -1.82 1.93 -16.68
N GLU A 96 -1.34 0.88 -17.34
CA GLU A 96 -1.73 0.52 -18.70
C GLU A 96 -1.98 -0.98 -18.81
N GLU A 97 -3.02 -1.39 -19.56
CA GLU A 97 -3.40 -2.79 -19.78
C GLU A 97 -2.22 -3.66 -20.27
N ARG A 98 -1.35 -3.11 -21.13
CA ARG A 98 -0.18 -3.83 -21.65
C ARG A 98 0.78 -4.34 -20.56
N ASN A 99 0.74 -3.75 -19.38
CA ASN A 99 1.62 -4.08 -18.25
C ASN A 99 1.12 -5.28 -17.43
N ILE A 100 -0.04 -5.84 -17.77
CA ILE A 100 -0.66 -6.95 -17.01
C ILE A 100 0.28 -8.14 -16.81
N ARG A 101 1.13 -8.47 -17.79
CA ARG A 101 2.08 -9.59 -17.67
C ARG A 101 3.06 -9.36 -16.52
N ALA A 102 3.60 -8.14 -16.41
CA ALA A 102 4.53 -7.78 -15.35
C ALA A 102 3.85 -7.89 -13.98
N VAL A 103 2.60 -7.42 -13.86
CA VAL A 103 1.80 -7.58 -12.64
C VAL A 103 1.60 -9.05 -12.29
N LEU A 104 1.21 -9.88 -13.25
CA LEU A 104 0.98 -11.31 -13.00
C LEU A 104 2.28 -12.04 -12.60
N ASP A 105 3.42 -11.65 -13.14
CA ASP A 105 4.72 -12.23 -12.77
C ASP A 105 5.11 -11.86 -11.34
N PHE A 106 4.77 -10.65 -10.87
CA PHE A 106 4.89 -10.26 -9.47
C PHE A 106 3.91 -11.04 -8.58
N LEU A 107 2.61 -11.04 -8.92
CA LEU A 107 1.56 -11.68 -8.11
C LEU A 107 1.81 -13.18 -7.91
N ARG A 108 2.32 -13.89 -8.92
CA ARG A 108 2.67 -15.31 -8.79
C ARG A 108 3.74 -15.60 -7.74
N ARG A 109 4.53 -14.60 -7.36
CA ARG A 109 5.54 -14.74 -6.29
C ARG A 109 4.98 -14.52 -4.89
N LEU A 110 3.83 -13.90 -4.78
CA LEU A 110 3.16 -13.70 -3.50
C LEU A 110 2.50 -15.00 -3.06
N LYS A 111 2.92 -15.53 -1.92
CA LYS A 111 2.39 -16.77 -1.36
C LYS A 111 2.14 -16.61 0.14
N ALA A 112 0.97 -17.02 0.58
CA ALA A 112 0.60 -17.12 1.98
C ALA A 112 -0.27 -18.36 2.20
N PRO A 113 -0.19 -19.04 3.36
CA PRO A 113 -0.96 -20.25 3.66
C PRO A 113 -2.47 -20.09 3.48
N HIS A 114 -3.00 -18.89 3.82
CA HIS A 114 -4.43 -18.59 3.72
C HIS A 114 -4.80 -17.76 2.50
N GLY A 115 -3.86 -17.63 1.54
CA GLY A 115 -4.10 -17.03 0.23
C GLY A 115 -3.73 -15.56 0.12
N VAL A 116 -4.00 -15.04 -1.08
CA VAL A 116 -3.78 -13.64 -1.47
C VAL A 116 -5.12 -13.08 -1.93
N TYR A 117 -5.56 -11.99 -1.31
CA TYR A 117 -6.83 -11.32 -1.60
C TYR A 117 -6.58 -9.91 -2.10
N ALA A 118 -7.41 -9.44 -3.02
CA ALA A 118 -7.22 -8.18 -3.70
C ALA A 118 -8.54 -7.42 -3.87
N VAL A 119 -8.47 -6.10 -3.92
CA VAL A 119 -9.54 -5.22 -4.42
C VAL A 119 -9.00 -4.38 -5.58
N GLN A 120 -9.88 -3.82 -6.40
CA GLN A 120 -9.51 -2.92 -7.51
C GLN A 120 -9.25 -1.51 -7.01
N GLY A 121 -8.35 -0.79 -7.70
CA GLY A 121 -8.17 0.63 -7.57
C GLY A 121 -8.72 1.40 -8.78
N ASN A 122 -8.43 2.69 -8.86
CA ASN A 122 -8.91 3.52 -9.97
C ASN A 122 -8.14 3.27 -11.27
N TRP A 123 -6.90 2.87 -11.20
CA TRP A 123 -6.10 2.63 -12.40
C TRP A 123 -6.55 1.39 -13.16
N GLU A 124 -7.12 0.37 -12.50
CA GLU A 124 -7.73 -0.77 -13.19
C GLU A 124 -8.89 -0.31 -14.08
N TYR A 125 -9.72 0.61 -13.59
CA TYR A 125 -10.82 1.21 -14.37
C TYR A 125 -10.30 2.11 -15.50
N TRP A 126 -9.30 2.93 -15.23
CA TRP A 126 -8.74 3.84 -16.24
C TRP A 126 -7.98 3.10 -17.33
N SER A 127 -7.32 2.01 -17.02
CA SER A 127 -6.67 1.12 -17.99
C SER A 127 -7.64 0.18 -18.71
N ARG A 128 -8.93 0.16 -18.33
CA ARG A 128 -9.98 -0.72 -18.87
C ARG A 128 -9.71 -2.21 -18.61
N LEU A 129 -8.98 -2.50 -17.56
CA LEU A 129 -8.70 -3.85 -17.11
C LEU A 129 -9.29 -4.06 -15.71
N GLU A 130 -10.62 -4.08 -15.64
CA GLU A 130 -11.40 -4.16 -14.41
C GLU A 130 -12.38 -5.33 -14.40
N GLY A 131 -13.04 -5.52 -13.30
CA GLY A 131 -14.16 -6.45 -13.13
C GLY A 131 -13.77 -7.90 -13.39
N GLU A 132 -14.62 -8.61 -14.13
CA GLU A 132 -14.45 -10.04 -14.41
C GLU A 132 -13.23 -10.32 -15.30
N ASN A 133 -12.81 -9.36 -16.13
CA ASN A 133 -11.61 -9.51 -16.93
C ASN A 133 -10.34 -9.57 -16.02
N LEU A 134 -10.18 -8.62 -15.12
CA LEU A 134 -9.11 -8.61 -14.13
C LEU A 134 -9.16 -9.84 -13.22
N ARG A 135 -10.36 -10.23 -12.78
CA ARG A 135 -10.61 -11.40 -11.92
C ARG A 135 -10.02 -12.67 -12.53
N ARG A 136 -10.25 -12.91 -13.81
CA ARG A 136 -9.70 -14.09 -14.51
C ARG A 136 -8.17 -14.09 -14.54
N HIS A 137 -7.56 -12.94 -14.79
CA HIS A 137 -6.10 -12.79 -14.77
C HIS A 137 -5.54 -13.09 -13.38
N PHE A 138 -6.13 -12.49 -12.34
CA PHE A 138 -5.68 -12.64 -10.95
C PHE A 138 -5.87 -14.06 -10.44
N HIS A 139 -6.99 -14.70 -10.76
CA HIS A 139 -7.22 -16.10 -10.42
C HIS A 139 -6.13 -17.00 -11.02
N GLY A 140 -5.73 -16.77 -12.28
CA GLY A 140 -4.61 -17.48 -12.94
C GLY A 140 -3.24 -17.23 -12.30
N ALA A 141 -3.10 -16.18 -11.47
CA ALA A 141 -1.91 -15.90 -10.68
C ALA A 141 -2.02 -16.38 -9.21
N GLY A 142 -3.15 -16.97 -8.82
CA GLY A 142 -3.40 -17.43 -7.45
C GLY A 142 -3.88 -16.34 -6.50
N VAL A 143 -4.46 -15.25 -7.02
CA VAL A 143 -5.02 -14.14 -6.27
C VAL A 143 -6.53 -14.11 -6.39
N ARG A 144 -7.24 -13.98 -5.26
CA ARG A 144 -8.69 -13.83 -5.23
C ARG A 144 -9.07 -12.35 -5.23
N LEU A 145 -9.58 -11.86 -6.35
CA LEU A 145 -10.11 -10.51 -6.46
C LEU A 145 -11.54 -10.46 -5.90
N LEU A 146 -11.76 -9.55 -4.95
CA LEU A 146 -13.06 -9.29 -4.33
C LEU A 146 -13.65 -8.01 -4.91
N ILE A 147 -14.87 -8.11 -5.45
CA ILE A 147 -15.62 -7.01 -6.07
C ILE A 147 -16.97 -6.93 -5.37
N ASN A 148 -17.09 -6.14 -4.32
CA ASN A 148 -18.24 -6.08 -3.42
C ASN A 148 -18.63 -7.46 -2.87
N GLU A 149 -17.62 -8.21 -2.46
CA GLU A 149 -17.75 -9.60 -2.02
C GLU A 149 -17.08 -9.82 -0.66
N ARG A 150 -17.47 -10.92 -0.02
CA ARG A 150 -16.84 -11.39 1.22
C ARG A 150 -16.07 -12.69 1.02
N ALA A 151 -15.11 -12.93 1.92
CA ALA A 151 -14.40 -14.18 2.06
C ALA A 151 -14.24 -14.51 3.55
N ASP A 152 -14.71 -15.70 3.95
CA ASP A 152 -14.60 -16.17 5.33
C ASP A 152 -13.38 -17.07 5.47
N LEU A 153 -12.60 -16.85 6.52
CA LEU A 153 -11.36 -17.56 6.83
C LEU A 153 -11.32 -18.00 8.29
N ALA A 154 -10.68 -19.11 8.54
CA ALA A 154 -10.29 -19.53 9.88
C ALA A 154 -8.76 -19.66 9.89
N ILE A 155 -8.09 -18.82 10.67
CA ILE A 155 -6.63 -18.71 10.71
C ILE A 155 -6.16 -18.76 12.15
N ASN A 156 -5.30 -19.71 12.49
CA ASN A 156 -4.67 -19.81 13.80
C ASN A 156 -5.68 -19.83 14.98
N GLY A 157 -6.89 -20.35 14.76
CA GLY A 157 -7.97 -20.40 15.74
C GLY A 157 -8.82 -19.13 15.82
N GLN A 158 -8.52 -18.11 15.02
CA GLN A 158 -9.34 -16.90 14.87
C GLN A 158 -10.24 -16.98 13.64
N GLN A 159 -11.42 -16.37 13.74
CA GLN A 159 -12.39 -16.27 12.63
C GLN A 159 -12.31 -14.88 12.01
N LEU A 160 -11.97 -14.81 10.73
CA LEU A 160 -11.87 -13.57 9.98
C LEU A 160 -12.87 -13.55 8.83
N THR A 161 -13.41 -12.37 8.53
CA THR A 161 -14.13 -12.10 7.27
C THR A 161 -13.42 -10.96 6.56
N ILE A 162 -13.03 -11.18 5.32
CA ILE A 162 -12.54 -10.12 4.44
C ILE A 162 -13.73 -9.60 3.64
N LEU A 163 -13.94 -8.29 3.70
CA LEU A 163 -14.94 -7.57 2.92
C LEU A 163 -14.19 -6.73 1.89
N GLY A 164 -14.38 -7.02 0.60
CA GLY A 164 -13.72 -6.28 -0.48
C GLY A 164 -14.67 -5.27 -1.10
N LEU A 165 -14.46 -3.97 -0.82
CA LEU A 165 -15.23 -2.87 -1.41
C LEU A 165 -14.57 -2.42 -2.72
N ASP A 166 -15.37 -2.37 -3.77
CA ASP A 166 -14.92 -2.00 -5.11
C ASP A 166 -14.79 -0.48 -5.29
N TYR A 167 -14.06 -0.08 -6.32
CA TYR A 167 -13.95 1.30 -6.78
C TYR A 167 -14.94 1.55 -7.95
N PRO A 168 -15.57 2.73 -8.04
CA PRO A 168 -15.68 3.76 -7.02
C PRO A 168 -16.63 3.32 -5.90
N SER A 169 -16.21 3.48 -4.65
CA SER A 169 -16.99 3.05 -3.49
C SER A 169 -18.29 3.85 -3.38
N ALA A 170 -19.39 3.27 -3.78
CA ALA A 170 -20.71 3.89 -3.62
C ALA A 170 -21.31 3.54 -2.25
N SER A 171 -22.05 4.50 -1.66
CA SER A 171 -22.66 4.34 -0.33
C SER A 171 -23.55 3.11 -0.22
N ASP A 172 -24.30 2.78 -1.28
CA ASP A 172 -25.17 1.61 -1.31
C ASP A 172 -24.36 0.29 -1.32
N GLN A 173 -23.27 0.25 -2.06
CA GLN A 173 -22.36 -0.91 -2.09
C GLN A 173 -21.70 -1.13 -0.73
N LEU A 174 -21.22 -0.05 -0.09
CA LEU A 174 -20.66 -0.13 1.26
C LEU A 174 -21.70 -0.65 2.25
N ARG A 175 -22.93 -0.16 2.21
CA ARG A 175 -24.02 -0.60 3.09
C ARG A 175 -24.32 -2.07 2.91
N GLN A 176 -24.55 -2.52 1.67
CA GLN A 176 -24.79 -3.93 1.36
C GLN A 176 -23.63 -4.83 1.80
N LEU A 177 -22.41 -4.39 1.58
CA LEU A 177 -21.24 -5.16 1.98
C LEU A 177 -21.13 -5.28 3.52
N GLN A 178 -21.46 -4.21 4.26
CA GLN A 178 -21.47 -4.22 5.72
C GLN A 178 -22.57 -5.12 6.31
N GLU A 179 -23.69 -5.34 5.62
CA GLU A 179 -24.71 -6.30 6.04
C GLU A 179 -24.17 -7.75 6.08
N HIS A 180 -23.07 -8.00 5.38
CA HIS A 180 -22.36 -9.26 5.42
C HIS A 180 -21.30 -9.34 6.54
N ALA A 181 -21.10 -8.29 7.34
CA ALA A 181 -20.23 -8.32 8.49
C ALA A 181 -20.81 -9.24 9.58
N ASP A 182 -20.04 -10.23 9.97
CA ASP A 182 -20.44 -11.17 11.01
C ASP A 182 -19.92 -10.70 12.39
N PRO A 183 -20.82 -10.40 13.35
CA PRO A 183 -20.40 -9.94 14.69
C PRO A 183 -19.53 -10.94 15.47
N ALA A 184 -19.56 -12.22 15.11
CA ALA A 184 -18.76 -13.26 15.74
C ALA A 184 -17.34 -13.36 15.16
N ARG A 185 -17.03 -12.60 14.10
CA ARG A 185 -15.78 -12.66 13.36
C ARG A 185 -15.06 -11.31 13.39
N PHE A 186 -13.75 -11.31 13.17
CA PHE A 186 -13.03 -10.07 12.92
C PHE A 186 -13.21 -9.67 11.46
N ASN A 187 -13.94 -8.59 11.21
CA ASN A 187 -14.25 -8.13 9.87
C ASN A 187 -13.19 -7.14 9.40
N LEU A 188 -12.43 -7.53 8.37
CA LEU A 188 -11.41 -6.73 7.71
C LEU A 188 -11.99 -6.17 6.41
N LEU A 189 -12.17 -4.85 6.32
CA LEU A 189 -12.64 -4.16 5.12
C LEU A 189 -11.45 -3.71 4.29
N LEU A 190 -11.36 -4.19 3.06
CA LEU A 190 -10.41 -3.73 2.06
C LEU A 190 -11.10 -2.74 1.13
N SER A 191 -10.51 -1.58 0.92
CA SER A 191 -10.90 -0.62 -0.11
C SER A 191 -9.66 0.06 -0.66
N HIS A 192 -9.70 0.44 -1.93
CA HIS A 192 -8.60 1.23 -2.46
C HIS A 192 -8.63 2.66 -1.92
N VAL A 193 -9.76 3.38 -2.07
CA VAL A 193 -9.90 4.77 -1.67
C VAL A 193 -10.39 4.92 -0.24
N PRO A 194 -9.85 5.85 0.57
CA PRO A 194 -10.26 6.02 1.96
C PRO A 194 -11.46 6.98 2.18
N ALA A 195 -11.89 7.74 1.16
CA ALA A 195 -12.89 8.79 1.34
C ALA A 195 -14.26 8.28 1.80
N PHE A 196 -14.62 7.03 1.48
CA PHE A 196 -15.88 6.44 1.94
C PHE A 196 -16.00 6.38 3.46
N ALA A 197 -14.88 6.45 4.18
CA ALA A 197 -14.84 6.39 5.64
C ALA A 197 -15.47 7.62 6.33
N HIS A 198 -15.91 8.63 5.56
CA HIS A 198 -16.79 9.71 6.04
C HIS A 198 -18.26 9.28 6.14
N GLU A 199 -18.62 8.16 5.51
CA GLU A 199 -19.96 7.61 5.58
C GLU A 199 -20.18 6.80 6.86
N TYR A 200 -21.42 6.26 7.02
CA TYR A 200 -21.71 5.39 8.17
C TYR A 200 -20.91 4.10 8.07
N LEU A 201 -20.16 3.79 9.13
CA LEU A 201 -19.42 2.55 9.30
C LEU A 201 -20.05 1.70 10.40
N ASP A 202 -20.29 0.43 10.09
CA ASP A 202 -20.81 -0.53 11.05
C ASP A 202 -19.77 -0.79 12.16
N ARG A 203 -20.25 -0.90 13.41
CA ARG A 203 -19.43 -1.17 14.59
C ARG A 203 -18.69 -2.52 14.54
N HIS A 204 -19.15 -3.45 13.70
CA HIS A 204 -18.54 -4.76 13.57
C HIS A 204 -17.33 -4.80 12.63
N ILE A 205 -17.04 -3.71 11.92
CA ILE A 205 -15.78 -3.58 11.18
C ILE A 205 -14.64 -3.40 12.15
N GLY A 206 -13.71 -4.36 12.14
CA GLY A 206 -12.56 -4.38 13.06
C GLY A 206 -11.35 -3.57 12.56
N LEU A 207 -11.16 -3.51 11.23
CA LEU A 207 -10.07 -2.76 10.59
C LEU A 207 -10.44 -2.46 9.13
N ILE A 208 -10.04 -1.28 8.67
CA ILE A 208 -10.11 -0.88 7.26
C ILE A 208 -8.70 -0.69 6.74
N LEU A 209 -8.39 -1.28 5.57
CA LEU A 209 -7.11 -1.11 4.89
C LEU A 209 -7.33 -0.43 3.54
N CYS A 210 -6.62 0.67 3.31
CA CYS A 210 -6.66 1.46 2.08
C CYS A 210 -5.26 1.74 1.53
N GLY A 211 -5.21 2.16 0.25
CA GLY A 211 -4.04 2.71 -0.42
C GLY A 211 -4.32 4.10 -0.99
N HIS A 212 -4.12 4.26 -2.32
CA HIS A 212 -4.55 5.38 -3.16
C HIS A 212 -3.80 6.70 -2.99
N THR A 213 -3.48 7.07 -1.77
CA THR A 213 -2.97 8.43 -1.45
C THR A 213 -1.49 8.59 -1.75
N HIS A 214 -0.75 7.48 -1.89
CA HIS A 214 0.71 7.43 -1.95
C HIS A 214 1.40 8.19 -0.79
N GLY A 215 0.67 8.46 0.30
CA GLY A 215 1.13 9.34 1.37
C GLY A 215 1.41 10.78 0.91
N GLY A 216 0.87 11.18 -0.26
CA GLY A 216 1.14 12.43 -0.96
C GLY A 216 2.42 12.43 -1.78
N GLN A 217 3.13 11.30 -1.88
CA GLN A 217 4.31 11.01 -2.72
C GLN A 217 5.48 12.02 -2.59
N VAL A 218 5.18 13.34 -2.64
CA VAL A 218 6.14 14.43 -2.44
C VAL A 218 5.67 15.28 -1.25
N ARG A 219 6.41 15.21 -0.15
CA ARG A 219 6.11 15.92 1.09
C ARG A 219 7.21 16.91 1.43
N LEU A 220 6.82 18.14 1.70
CA LEU A 220 7.73 19.13 2.26
C LEU A 220 7.61 19.14 3.80
N PRO A 221 8.73 19.33 4.53
CA PRO A 221 8.66 19.43 5.98
C PRO A 221 7.69 20.51 6.43
N LEU A 222 6.87 20.19 7.45
CA LEU A 222 5.90 21.09 8.08
C LEU A 222 4.74 21.57 7.18
N LEU A 223 4.66 21.09 5.94
CA LEU A 223 3.56 21.41 5.03
C LEU A 223 2.68 20.17 4.79
N PRO A 224 1.38 20.35 4.51
CA PRO A 224 0.55 19.27 4.02
C PRO A 224 1.09 18.75 2.67
N PRO A 225 0.69 17.55 2.24
CA PRO A 225 1.04 17.06 0.91
C PRO A 225 0.67 18.08 -0.16
N LEU A 226 1.56 18.26 -1.15
CA LEU A 226 1.33 19.20 -2.25
C LEU A 226 0.15 18.78 -3.13
N TYR A 227 -0.07 17.48 -3.22
CA TYR A 227 -1.15 16.87 -4.00
C TYR A 227 -1.66 15.60 -3.29
N LEU A 228 -2.96 15.41 -3.32
CA LEU A 228 -3.62 14.16 -2.98
C LEU A 228 -4.61 13.82 -4.10
N PRO A 229 -4.70 12.56 -4.53
CA PRO A 229 -5.69 12.14 -5.50
C PRO A 229 -7.12 12.43 -5.05
N ARG A 230 -8.04 12.55 -6.00
CA ARG A 230 -9.48 12.67 -5.70
C ARG A 230 -9.94 11.45 -4.90
N PHE A 231 -10.83 11.62 -3.92
CA PHE A 231 -11.29 10.59 -2.98
C PHE A 231 -10.27 10.16 -1.90
N SER A 232 -9.20 10.92 -1.69
CA SER A 232 -8.36 10.77 -0.50
C SER A 232 -9.03 11.30 0.78
N GLY A 233 -9.96 12.25 0.65
CA GLY A 233 -10.53 12.94 1.81
C GLY A 233 -9.44 13.66 2.62
N ARG A 234 -9.50 13.51 3.95
CA ARG A 234 -8.47 14.03 4.88
C ARG A 234 -7.32 13.06 5.11
N PHE A 235 -7.38 11.90 4.52
CA PHE A 235 -6.47 10.79 4.81
C PHE A 235 -5.22 10.90 3.94
N VAL A 236 -4.06 10.78 4.57
CA VAL A 236 -2.76 10.87 3.89
C VAL A 236 -2.01 9.54 4.00
N SER A 237 -1.69 9.09 5.20
CA SER A 237 -1.03 7.80 5.48
C SER A 237 -1.09 7.47 6.96
N GLY A 238 -0.96 6.18 7.29
CA GLY A 238 -0.95 5.70 8.67
C GLY A 238 -2.34 5.44 9.25
N LEU A 239 -2.43 5.35 10.56
CA LEU A 239 -3.62 4.92 11.29
C LEU A 239 -4.52 6.12 11.65
N TYR A 240 -5.81 5.97 11.37
CA TYR A 240 -6.88 6.90 11.74
C TYR A 240 -7.97 6.14 12.51
N GLN A 241 -8.78 6.91 13.26
CA GLN A 241 -10.04 6.43 13.84
C GLN A 241 -11.18 7.13 13.11
N VAL A 242 -12.14 6.36 12.60
CA VAL A 242 -13.20 6.86 11.74
C VAL A 242 -14.59 6.40 12.18
N GLY A 243 -15.59 7.19 11.83
CA GLY A 243 -16.99 6.95 12.17
C GLY A 243 -17.29 7.07 13.68
N PRO A 244 -18.57 6.88 14.07
CA PRO A 244 -19.03 7.05 15.45
C PRO A 244 -18.49 5.95 16.40
N HIS A 245 -18.04 4.83 15.84
CA HIS A 245 -17.55 3.68 16.60
C HIS A 245 -16.01 3.62 16.66
N SER A 246 -15.32 4.69 16.22
CA SER A 246 -13.85 4.77 16.19
C SER A 246 -13.21 3.57 15.50
N VAL A 247 -13.73 3.19 14.33
CA VAL A 247 -13.18 2.07 13.54
C VAL A 247 -11.77 2.42 13.08
N PRO A 248 -10.75 1.55 13.32
CA PRO A 248 -9.40 1.81 12.84
C PRO A 248 -9.36 1.72 11.30
N LEU A 249 -8.80 2.75 10.67
CA LEU A 249 -8.53 2.82 9.23
C LEU A 249 -7.05 3.07 9.03
N TYR A 250 -6.40 2.22 8.27
CA TYR A 250 -4.99 2.36 7.92
C TYR A 250 -4.84 2.67 6.43
N VAL A 251 -4.06 3.70 6.12
CA VAL A 251 -3.77 4.13 4.75
C VAL A 251 -2.30 3.89 4.43
N ASN A 252 -2.06 2.94 3.54
CA ASN A 252 -0.73 2.55 3.08
C ASN A 252 -0.19 3.56 2.05
N ARG A 253 1.13 3.81 2.06
CA ARG A 253 1.80 4.76 1.14
C ARG A 253 2.10 4.19 -0.24
N GLY A 254 1.79 2.90 -0.46
CA GLY A 254 2.05 2.22 -1.73
C GLY A 254 3.52 1.91 -1.99
N ILE A 255 3.75 1.01 -2.95
CA ILE A 255 5.09 0.56 -3.38
C ILE A 255 5.61 1.38 -4.56
N GLY A 256 4.78 1.60 -5.57
CA GLY A 256 5.13 2.31 -6.80
C GLY A 256 5.08 3.82 -6.67
N THR A 257 5.22 4.47 -7.79
CA THR A 257 5.00 5.90 -7.96
C THR A 257 3.94 6.10 -9.03
N SER A 258 3.08 7.10 -8.88
CA SER A 258 2.06 7.43 -9.85
C SER A 258 2.36 8.79 -10.49
N VAL A 259 2.15 8.91 -11.82
CA VAL A 259 2.35 10.12 -12.65
C VAL A 259 3.81 10.57 -12.73
N LEU A 260 4.50 10.73 -11.61
CA LEU A 260 5.91 11.15 -11.56
C LEU A 260 6.75 10.08 -10.86
N PRO A 261 7.91 9.67 -11.40
CA PRO A 261 8.75 8.64 -10.80
C PRO A 261 9.62 9.20 -9.68
N VAL A 262 9.01 9.91 -8.73
CA VAL A 262 9.71 10.59 -7.63
C VAL A 262 9.01 10.37 -6.30
N ARG A 263 9.78 10.26 -5.22
CA ARG A 263 9.29 10.36 -3.84
C ARG A 263 10.17 11.31 -3.04
N LEU A 264 9.57 12.09 -2.14
CA LEU A 264 10.29 12.98 -1.24
C LEU A 264 9.66 12.94 0.15
N ALA A 265 10.43 12.59 1.17
CA ALA A 265 9.99 12.41 2.56
C ALA A 265 8.75 11.49 2.68
N CYS A 266 8.63 10.51 1.76
CA CYS A 266 7.48 9.62 1.64
C CYS A 266 7.91 8.27 1.00
N ARG A 267 8.69 7.50 1.73
CA ARG A 267 9.19 6.20 1.27
C ARG A 267 8.05 5.21 1.02
N PRO A 268 8.21 4.29 0.03
CA PRO A 268 7.31 3.17 -0.18
C PRO A 268 7.12 2.33 1.08
N GLU A 269 5.99 1.63 1.15
CA GLU A 269 5.59 0.94 2.37
C GLU A 269 5.01 -0.45 2.09
N ILE A 270 5.45 -1.42 2.91
CA ILE A 270 4.75 -2.69 3.14
C ILE A 270 4.24 -2.64 4.58
N THR A 271 2.96 -2.93 4.83
CA THR A 271 2.41 -2.94 6.20
C THR A 271 2.23 -4.36 6.69
N VAL A 272 2.77 -4.66 7.86
CA VAL A 272 2.52 -5.91 8.61
C VAL A 272 1.46 -5.62 9.65
N ILE A 273 0.35 -6.34 9.59
CA ILE A 273 -0.73 -6.26 10.57
C ILE A 273 -0.69 -7.53 11.43
N GLU A 274 -0.52 -7.38 12.72
CA GLU A 274 -0.60 -8.48 13.69
C GLU A 274 -1.93 -8.43 14.44
N LEU A 275 -2.80 -9.38 14.13
CA LEU A 275 -4.07 -9.56 14.83
C LEU A 275 -3.86 -10.54 15.97
N THR A 276 -3.79 -10.01 17.19
CA THR A 276 -3.57 -10.83 18.39
C THR A 276 -4.89 -11.23 19.00
N GLY A 277 -5.06 -12.53 19.24
CA GLY A 277 -6.17 -13.06 20.02
C GLY A 277 -6.00 -12.73 21.51
N ARG A 278 -7.07 -12.84 22.30
CA ARG A 278 -6.93 -12.82 23.77
C ARG A 278 -6.13 -14.05 24.19
N ASN A 279 -5.07 -13.84 24.96
CA ASN A 279 -4.45 -14.94 25.69
C ASN A 279 -5.50 -15.47 26.68
N SER A 280 -5.83 -16.75 26.55
CA SER A 280 -6.65 -17.49 27.50
C SER A 280 -5.92 -17.68 28.83
#